data_3769161deb7a67daa55bc2e750236a0a
#
_entry.id   3769161deb7a67daa55bc2e750236a0a
#
_cell.length_a   1.000
_cell.length_b   1.000
_cell.length_c   1.000
_cell.angle_alpha   90.00
_cell.angle_beta   90.00
_cell.angle_gamma   90.00
#
_symmetry.space_group_name_H-M   'P 1'
#
loop_
_entity.id
_entity.type
_entity.pdbx_description
1 polymer ?
#
loop_
_entity_poly.entity_id
_entity_poly.type
_entity_poly.pdbx_seq_one_letter_code
_entity_poly.pdbx_strand_id
1 'polypeptide(L)'
;MPQSQDINAALDALARENAELNGLVLATGVILTQLLQSMCLRELNPQAAATRIVTNAQKAIEGFKPEEARPLDAAMKARALRAVQQYEEQLRSVLPT
;
A
#
# COMPACT_ATOMS: atom_id res chain seq x y z
N MET A 1 -23.26 20.10 -26.00
CA MET A 1 -23.76 18.75 -26.15
C MET A 1 -23.83 18.05 -24.78
N PRO A 2 -24.94 17.32 -24.51
CA PRO A 2 -25.04 16.60 -23.21
C PRO A 2 -23.89 15.65 -22.93
N GLN A 3 -23.33 15.00 -23.97
CA GLN A 3 -22.24 14.04 -23.81
C GLN A 3 -20.96 14.65 -23.23
N SER A 4 -20.63 15.90 -23.60
CA SER A 4 -19.45 16.58 -23.05
C SER A 4 -19.60 16.87 -21.57
N GLN A 5 -20.80 17.27 -21.14
CA GLN A 5 -21.11 17.52 -19.74
C GLN A 5 -21.10 16.23 -18.94
N ASP A 6 -21.60 15.13 -19.51
CA ASP A 6 -21.58 13.82 -18.85
C ASP A 6 -20.16 13.30 -18.67
N ILE A 7 -19.30 13.49 -19.68
CA ILE A 7 -17.89 13.10 -19.60
C ILE A 7 -17.17 13.93 -18.56
N ASN A 8 -17.39 15.25 -18.53
CA ASN A 8 -16.77 16.12 -17.55
C ASN A 8 -17.22 15.78 -16.12
N ALA A 9 -18.51 15.50 -15.94
CA ALA A 9 -19.06 15.09 -14.65
C ALA A 9 -18.44 13.76 -14.20
N ALA A 10 -18.28 12.80 -15.12
CA ALA A 10 -17.65 11.52 -14.84
C ALA A 10 -16.18 11.69 -14.47
N LEU A 11 -15.43 12.55 -15.17
CA LEU A 11 -14.04 12.84 -14.87
C LEU A 11 -13.89 13.51 -13.49
N ASP A 12 -14.78 14.45 -13.16
CA ASP A 12 -14.77 15.10 -11.85
C ASP A 12 -15.07 14.11 -10.72
N ALA A 13 -16.01 13.19 -10.94
CA ALA A 13 -16.32 12.15 -9.97
C ALA A 13 -15.14 11.22 -9.75
N LEU A 14 -14.46 10.80 -10.83
CA LEU A 14 -13.26 9.96 -10.75
C LEU A 14 -12.12 10.68 -10.03
N ALA A 15 -11.93 11.97 -10.30
CA ALA A 15 -10.89 12.75 -9.63
C ALA A 15 -11.13 12.83 -8.13
N ARG A 16 -12.39 13.03 -7.71
CA ARG A 16 -12.77 13.05 -6.30
C ARG A 16 -12.57 11.70 -5.64
N GLU A 17 -13.00 10.62 -6.29
CA GLU A 17 -12.79 9.27 -5.79
C GLU A 17 -11.32 8.94 -5.65
N ASN A 18 -10.50 9.34 -6.63
CA ASN A 18 -9.05 9.15 -6.55
C ASN A 18 -8.44 9.92 -5.38
N ALA A 19 -8.88 11.15 -5.14
CA ALA A 19 -8.39 11.94 -4.02
C ALA A 19 -8.76 11.30 -2.69
N GLU A 20 -9.98 10.76 -2.56
CA GLU A 20 -10.42 10.06 -1.36
C GLU A 20 -9.62 8.79 -1.12
N LEU A 21 -9.39 7.99 -2.16
CA LEU A 21 -8.60 6.77 -2.06
C LEU A 21 -7.15 7.08 -1.73
N ASN A 22 -6.57 8.10 -2.36
CA ASN A 22 -5.19 8.50 -2.08
C ASN A 22 -5.05 9.03 -0.65
N GLY A 23 -6.04 9.77 -0.17
CA GLY A 23 -6.06 10.23 1.22
C GLY A 23 -6.13 9.08 2.20
N LEU A 24 -6.96 8.08 1.91
CA LEU A 24 -7.09 6.87 2.74
C LEU A 24 -5.78 6.10 2.75
N VAL A 25 -5.14 5.91 1.60
CA VAL A 25 -3.85 5.23 1.49
C VAL A 25 -2.78 5.98 2.28
N LEU A 26 -2.74 7.29 2.16
CA LEU A 26 -1.77 8.11 2.91
C LEU A 26 -1.97 7.94 4.42
N ALA A 27 -3.20 8.08 4.89
CA ALA A 27 -3.51 7.95 6.32
C ALA A 27 -3.19 6.56 6.84
N THR A 28 -3.57 5.52 6.09
CA THR A 28 -3.30 4.13 6.46
C THR A 28 -1.80 3.89 6.52
N GLY A 29 -1.06 4.38 5.53
CA GLY A 29 0.40 4.23 5.49
C GLY A 29 1.09 4.90 6.66
N VAL A 30 0.68 6.12 7.02
CA VAL A 30 1.24 6.84 8.16
C VAL A 30 0.98 6.07 9.46
N ILE A 31 -0.27 5.64 9.68
CA ILE A 31 -0.65 4.92 10.90
C ILE A 31 0.12 3.59 10.98
N LEU A 32 0.17 2.83 9.89
CA LEU A 32 0.88 1.55 9.87
C LEU A 32 2.38 1.74 10.11
N THR A 33 2.99 2.75 9.52
CA THR A 33 4.42 3.02 9.73
C THR A 33 4.70 3.32 11.19
N GLN A 34 3.85 4.11 11.85
CA GLN A 34 4.01 4.42 13.27
C GLN A 34 3.83 3.17 14.15
N LEU A 35 2.83 2.34 13.85
CA LEU A 35 2.62 1.09 14.58
C LEU A 35 3.79 0.14 14.41
N LEU A 36 4.27 -0.03 13.18
CA LEU A 36 5.39 -0.91 12.89
C LEU A 36 6.68 -0.39 13.52
N GLN A 37 6.89 0.92 13.52
CA GLN A 37 8.01 1.53 14.21
C GLN A 37 7.98 1.19 15.70
N SER A 38 6.82 1.36 16.34
CA SER A 38 6.65 1.01 17.75
C SER A 38 6.96 -0.46 18.03
N MET A 39 6.47 -1.35 17.17
CA MET A 39 6.71 -2.79 17.33
C MET A 39 8.18 -3.15 17.15
N CYS A 40 8.81 -2.60 16.12
CA CYS A 40 10.22 -2.90 15.83
C CYS A 40 11.14 -2.37 16.91
N LEU A 41 10.83 -1.20 17.47
CA LEU A 41 11.66 -0.59 18.52
C LEU A 41 11.68 -1.40 19.82
N ARG A 42 10.71 -2.29 20.02
CA ARG A 42 10.68 -3.20 21.17
C ARG A 42 11.58 -4.41 21.00
N GLU A 43 12.05 -4.65 19.78
CA GLU A 43 12.93 -5.79 19.47
C GLU A 43 14.38 -5.40 19.69
N LEU A 44 15.22 -6.41 19.98
CA LEU A 44 16.67 -6.20 20.15
C LEU A 44 17.32 -5.67 18.87
N ASN A 45 16.82 -6.13 17.72
CA ASN A 45 17.29 -5.66 16.42
C ASN A 45 16.11 -5.15 15.61
N PRO A 46 15.82 -3.85 15.67
CA PRO A 46 14.66 -3.29 14.95
C PRO A 46 14.70 -3.50 13.44
N GLN A 47 15.88 -3.44 12.83
CA GLN A 47 16.03 -3.65 11.39
C GLN A 47 15.72 -5.10 11.00
N ALA A 48 16.13 -6.07 11.81
CA ALA A 48 15.79 -7.48 11.58
C ALA A 48 14.30 -7.72 11.72
N ALA A 49 13.64 -7.07 12.68
CA ALA A 49 12.20 -7.14 12.85
C ALA A 49 11.48 -6.58 11.62
N ALA A 50 11.94 -5.46 11.07
CA ALA A 50 11.40 -4.88 9.84
C ALA A 50 11.55 -5.85 8.66
N THR A 51 12.71 -6.49 8.53
CA THR A 51 12.93 -7.48 7.46
C THR A 51 11.94 -8.63 7.56
N ARG A 52 11.70 -9.16 8.77
CA ARG A 52 10.75 -10.25 8.98
C ARG A 52 9.34 -9.85 8.58
N ILE A 53 8.90 -8.66 8.98
CA ILE A 53 7.56 -8.15 8.66
C ILE A 53 7.39 -7.99 7.15
N VAL A 54 8.35 -7.37 6.49
CA VAL A 54 8.32 -7.15 5.04
C VAL A 54 8.32 -8.47 4.28
N THR A 55 9.19 -9.41 4.68
CA THR A 55 9.26 -10.72 4.05
C THR A 55 7.93 -11.47 4.18
N ASN A 56 7.31 -11.43 5.36
CA ASN A 56 6.02 -12.08 5.57
C ASN A 56 4.92 -11.44 4.74
N ALA A 57 4.92 -10.12 4.62
CA ALA A 57 3.95 -9.40 3.78
C ALA A 57 4.13 -9.76 2.30
N GLN A 58 5.36 -9.81 1.82
CA GLN A 58 5.65 -10.20 0.43
C GLN A 58 5.17 -11.62 0.15
N LYS A 59 5.45 -12.56 1.04
CA LYS A 59 4.99 -13.94 0.89
C LYS A 59 3.47 -14.03 0.85
N ALA A 60 2.80 -13.30 1.71
CA ALA A 60 1.34 -13.29 1.75
C ALA A 60 0.74 -12.77 0.45
N ILE A 61 1.31 -11.70 -0.12
CA ILE A 61 0.85 -11.14 -1.39
C ILE A 61 1.14 -12.12 -2.53
N GLU A 62 2.33 -12.70 -2.59
CA GLU A 62 2.69 -13.66 -3.62
C GLU A 62 1.81 -14.91 -3.57
N GLY A 63 1.41 -15.33 -2.38
CA GLY A 63 0.53 -16.47 -2.18
C GLY A 63 -0.94 -16.19 -2.40
N PHE A 64 -1.32 -14.92 -2.60
CA PHE A 64 -2.71 -14.57 -2.82
C PHE A 64 -3.20 -15.09 -4.16
N LYS A 65 -4.28 -15.87 -4.12
CA LYS A 65 -4.94 -16.42 -5.32
C LYS A 65 -6.43 -16.11 -5.19
N PRO A 66 -6.97 -15.21 -6.03
CA PRO A 66 -8.41 -14.95 -6.02
C PRO A 66 -9.18 -16.18 -6.52
N GLU A 67 -10.42 -16.36 -6.06
CA GLU A 67 -11.28 -17.46 -6.50
C GLU A 67 -11.49 -17.45 -8.00
N GLU A 68 -11.62 -16.27 -8.59
CA GLU A 68 -11.70 -16.09 -10.03
C GLU A 68 -10.55 -15.22 -10.51
N ALA A 69 -9.73 -15.77 -11.40
CA ALA A 69 -8.63 -15.01 -11.97
C ALA A 69 -9.20 -13.90 -12.86
N ARG A 70 -8.77 -12.66 -12.61
CA ARG A 70 -9.16 -11.48 -13.37
C ARG A 70 -7.97 -11.00 -14.19
N PRO A 71 -8.23 -10.34 -15.34
CA PRO A 71 -7.12 -9.86 -16.17
C PRO A 71 -6.16 -8.91 -15.46
N LEU A 72 -6.63 -8.17 -14.44
CA LEU A 72 -5.81 -7.18 -13.73
C LEU A 72 -5.17 -7.71 -12.45
N ASP A 73 -5.35 -8.99 -12.12
CA ASP A 73 -4.84 -9.55 -10.86
C ASP A 73 -3.32 -9.55 -10.80
N ALA A 74 -2.65 -9.85 -11.91
CA ALA A 74 -1.19 -9.80 -11.97
C ALA A 74 -0.66 -8.38 -11.77
N ALA A 75 -1.31 -7.39 -12.37
CA ALA A 75 -0.96 -5.99 -12.20
C ALA A 75 -1.21 -5.53 -10.77
N MET A 76 -2.29 -5.97 -10.16
CA MET A 76 -2.61 -5.66 -8.76
C MET A 76 -1.55 -6.22 -7.82
N LYS A 77 -1.12 -7.47 -8.02
CA LYS A 77 -0.05 -8.07 -7.20
C LYS A 77 1.26 -7.31 -7.35
N ALA A 78 1.64 -6.95 -8.57
CA ALA A 78 2.87 -6.21 -8.82
C ALA A 78 2.85 -4.86 -8.11
N ARG A 79 1.72 -4.17 -8.15
CA ARG A 79 1.56 -2.89 -7.44
C ARG A 79 1.57 -3.05 -5.93
N ALA A 80 0.96 -4.12 -5.42
CA ALA A 80 0.97 -4.41 -3.98
C ALA A 80 2.40 -4.68 -3.49
N LEU A 81 3.18 -5.45 -4.24
CA LEU A 81 4.58 -5.71 -3.89
C LEU A 81 5.42 -4.44 -3.92
N ARG A 82 5.17 -3.56 -4.89
CA ARG A 82 5.85 -2.26 -4.95
C ARG A 82 5.47 -1.38 -3.76
N ALA A 83 4.20 -1.40 -3.35
CA ALA A 83 3.75 -0.66 -2.18
C ALA A 83 4.44 -1.15 -0.91
N VAL A 84 4.64 -2.46 -0.77
CA VAL A 84 5.38 -3.02 0.37
C VAL A 84 6.81 -2.48 0.40
N GLN A 85 7.47 -2.39 -0.76
CA GLN A 85 8.83 -1.82 -0.84
C GLN A 85 8.84 -0.36 -0.39
N GLN A 86 7.86 0.43 -0.77
CA GLN A 86 7.74 1.83 -0.34
C GLN A 86 7.54 1.93 1.17
N TYR A 87 6.69 1.09 1.75
CA TYR A 87 6.49 1.05 3.19
C TYR A 87 7.75 0.59 3.91
N GLU A 88 8.48 -0.35 3.33
CA GLU A 88 9.77 -0.78 3.88
C GLU A 88 10.75 0.38 3.97
N GLU A 89 10.89 1.16 2.90
CA GLU A 89 11.77 2.32 2.88
C GLU A 89 11.38 3.34 3.96
N GLN A 90 10.08 3.63 4.08
CA GLN A 90 9.57 4.54 5.10
C GLN A 90 9.87 4.02 6.50
N LEU A 91 9.62 2.74 6.75
CA LEU A 91 9.83 2.13 8.06
C LEU A 91 11.32 2.17 8.43
N ARG A 92 12.19 1.77 7.51
CA ARG A 92 13.63 1.75 7.77
C ARG A 92 14.19 3.14 8.03
N SER A 93 13.63 4.18 7.40
CA SER A 93 14.07 5.55 7.61
C SER A 93 13.79 6.07 9.01
N VAL A 94 12.85 5.47 9.73
CA VAL A 94 12.49 5.87 11.10
C VAL A 94 13.00 4.89 12.17
N LEU A 95 13.75 3.87 11.78
CA LEU A 95 14.35 2.91 12.71
C LEU A 95 15.84 3.17 12.87
N PRO A 96 16.39 2.91 14.07
CA PRO A 96 17.84 3.02 14.28
C PRO A 96 18.60 1.98 13.44
N THR A 97 19.78 2.38 12.98
CA THR A 97 20.66 1.52 12.19
C THR A 97 21.55 0.63 13.04
#